data_b773cf76efa9318a1919dac46c19dc0f
#
_entry.id   b773cf76efa9318a1919dac46c19dc0f
#
_cell.length_a   1.000
_cell.length_b   1.000
_cell.length_c   1.000
_cell.angle_alpha   90.00
_cell.angle_beta   90.00
_cell.angle_gamma   90.00
#
_symmetry.space_group_name_H-M   'P 1'
#
loop_
_entity.id
_entity.type
_entity.pdbx_description
1 polymer ?
#
loop_
_entity_poly.entity_id
_entity_poly.type
_entity_poly.pdbx_seq_one_letter_code
_entity_poly.pdbx_strand_id
1 'polypeptide(L)'
;AEVVADDMHYCVRTYVANSDRIVCHPSYQAYSYSCFLRNYSQSLTDEDISLIPCAYLHNYQPEYRQTLSNPIYKEWTGLAPFFIKNEVGAFSDFVKKYITKKSSKGDLLYLIDHGRLRPTKALQDSLASMVKGNKEFMLLDEQAVCFDMCLKTMSQCLKDKKKRTIIIQGGPGTGKSVLAVNLLMEYINQSLNASYVTKNSAPREAFLRLLTKSDAKKLVNIKQLFRSPFNLSKCDINGYDCLIVDEAHRLVKKMYGDWNGENQVKECINASLLSIFLLDEDQAVTTKDIGSIDEIRHWCETLGSRLVIKDETKLISQFRCNGSDAYIQFVDEILQRHEESIAVDLSELNFDFRVFDNPNEMRDALRVKNLENHKTRMVAGYCYDWNVKHRRGDWDVMLEDNFKAKWNLENDKVWAINPDSFEEIGCIHTAQGLEFDYVGVFIGKDLTYNPVTRSIETHREAISNDDNSSGIRSAAPAKAHQLILNTYKTLLTRGQKGCYVYCEDHALRRYISLSIKVLSRNL
;
A
#
# COMPACT_ATOMS: atom_id res chain seq x y z
N ALA A 1 -19.31 -9.72 -26.67
CA ALA A 1 -19.29 -10.34 -25.34
C ALA A 1 -20.57 -9.98 -24.60
N GLU A 2 -21.20 -10.93 -23.98
CA GLU A 2 -22.36 -10.70 -23.13
C GLU A 2 -21.92 -10.01 -21.85
N VAL A 3 -22.65 -8.97 -21.43
CA VAL A 3 -22.41 -8.24 -20.17
C VAL A 3 -23.65 -8.44 -19.30
N VAL A 4 -23.44 -8.81 -18.04
CA VAL A 4 -24.52 -9.09 -17.09
C VAL A 4 -24.32 -8.24 -15.84
N ALA A 5 -25.38 -7.63 -15.34
CA ALA A 5 -25.39 -7.02 -14.02
C ALA A 5 -25.31 -8.14 -12.96
N ASP A 6 -24.29 -8.12 -12.13
CA ASP A 6 -24.00 -9.21 -11.17
C ASP A 6 -24.40 -8.83 -9.73
N ASP A 7 -25.41 -7.98 -9.55
CA ASP A 7 -25.83 -7.43 -8.24
C ASP A 7 -24.67 -6.75 -7.47
N MET A 8 -23.67 -6.27 -8.21
CA MET A 8 -22.52 -5.54 -7.70
C MET A 8 -22.68 -4.05 -8.01
N HIS A 9 -22.36 -3.18 -7.05
CA HIS A 9 -22.63 -1.74 -7.18
C HIS A 9 -21.68 -1.02 -8.13
N TYR A 10 -20.48 -1.55 -8.33
CA TYR A 10 -19.40 -0.90 -9.11
C TYR A 10 -19.03 -1.67 -10.38
N CYS A 11 -19.41 -2.93 -10.46
CA CYS A 11 -18.88 -3.86 -11.44
C CYS A 11 -19.97 -4.53 -12.28
N VAL A 12 -19.56 -5.07 -13.42
CA VAL A 12 -20.34 -5.92 -14.29
C VAL A 12 -19.56 -7.19 -14.60
N ARG A 13 -20.28 -8.29 -14.86
CA ARG A 13 -19.67 -9.51 -15.39
C ARG A 13 -19.67 -9.45 -16.90
N THR A 14 -18.57 -9.79 -17.53
CA THR A 14 -18.42 -9.83 -18.98
C THR A 14 -17.56 -11.02 -19.40
N TYR A 15 -17.81 -11.54 -20.60
CA TYR A 15 -17.00 -12.59 -21.21
C TYR A 15 -16.01 -11.94 -22.21
N VAL A 16 -14.75 -11.87 -21.83
CA VAL A 16 -13.67 -11.26 -22.64
C VAL A 16 -12.46 -12.21 -22.67
N ALA A 17 -11.78 -12.29 -23.82
CA ALA A 17 -10.60 -13.12 -24.01
C ALA A 17 -10.79 -14.59 -23.56
N ASN A 18 -11.94 -15.18 -23.93
CA ASN A 18 -12.33 -16.56 -23.62
C ASN A 18 -12.48 -16.88 -22.12
N SER A 19 -12.70 -15.87 -21.29
CA SER A 19 -12.96 -16.05 -19.86
C SER A 19 -14.05 -15.13 -19.35
N ASP A 20 -14.81 -15.61 -18.34
CA ASP A 20 -15.70 -14.77 -17.55
C ASP A 20 -14.85 -13.85 -16.66
N ARG A 21 -15.10 -12.55 -16.74
CA ARG A 21 -14.42 -11.55 -15.92
C ARG A 21 -15.41 -10.60 -15.26
N ILE A 22 -15.09 -10.20 -14.06
CA ILE A 22 -15.73 -9.08 -13.39
C ILE A 22 -14.88 -7.86 -13.65
N VAL A 23 -15.49 -6.80 -14.19
CA VAL A 23 -14.82 -5.54 -14.53
C VAL A 23 -15.64 -4.37 -14.03
N CYS A 24 -15.02 -3.22 -13.84
CA CYS A 24 -15.73 -2.01 -13.43
C CYS A 24 -16.79 -1.63 -14.48
N HIS A 25 -17.93 -1.13 -13.97
CA HIS A 25 -18.93 -0.49 -14.83
C HIS A 25 -18.31 0.72 -15.53
N PRO A 26 -18.49 0.92 -16.86
CA PRO A 26 -17.81 1.97 -17.61
C PRO A 26 -17.99 3.37 -17.05
N SER A 27 -19.19 3.69 -16.59
CA SER A 27 -19.48 5.00 -15.96
C SER A 27 -18.75 5.15 -14.62
N TYR A 28 -18.69 4.10 -13.80
CA TYR A 28 -17.91 4.13 -12.57
C TYR A 28 -16.42 4.32 -12.86
N GLN A 29 -15.88 3.57 -13.81
CA GLN A 29 -14.47 3.67 -14.21
C GLN A 29 -14.11 5.08 -14.68
N ALA A 30 -14.92 5.66 -15.59
CA ALA A 30 -14.69 7.03 -16.06
C ALA A 30 -14.76 8.06 -14.93
N TYR A 31 -15.70 7.90 -14.00
CA TYR A 31 -15.85 8.79 -12.85
C TYR A 31 -14.67 8.63 -11.87
N SER A 32 -14.30 7.41 -11.53
CA SER A 32 -13.20 7.12 -10.61
C SER A 32 -11.86 7.66 -11.12
N TYR A 33 -11.59 7.54 -12.44
CA TYR A 33 -10.41 8.14 -13.08
C TYR A 33 -10.42 9.67 -13.01
N SER A 34 -11.58 10.30 -13.18
CA SER A 34 -11.68 11.76 -13.03
C SER A 34 -11.39 12.20 -11.59
N CYS A 35 -11.86 11.46 -10.60
CA CYS A 35 -11.56 11.72 -9.19
C CYS A 35 -10.07 11.49 -8.88
N PHE A 36 -9.49 10.42 -9.43
CA PHE A 36 -8.05 10.15 -9.31
C PHE A 36 -7.24 11.33 -9.86
N LEU A 37 -7.47 11.75 -11.09
CA LEU A 37 -6.75 12.88 -11.70
C LEU A 37 -6.90 14.17 -10.89
N ARG A 38 -8.12 14.51 -10.41
CA ARG A 38 -8.34 15.68 -9.56
C ARG A 38 -7.53 15.63 -8.26
N ASN A 39 -7.38 14.45 -7.68
CA ASN A 39 -6.66 14.28 -6.42
C ASN A 39 -5.14 14.30 -6.59
N TYR A 40 -4.63 13.81 -7.72
CA TYR A 40 -3.19 13.57 -7.92
C TYR A 40 -2.51 14.55 -8.88
N SER A 41 -3.23 15.19 -9.82
CA SER A 41 -2.62 16.15 -10.75
C SER A 41 -2.59 17.56 -10.17
N GLN A 42 -1.39 18.14 -10.02
CA GLN A 42 -1.22 19.53 -9.61
C GLN A 42 -1.70 20.48 -10.70
N SER A 43 -1.44 20.15 -11.96
CA SER A 43 -1.83 20.96 -13.11
C SER A 43 -3.34 21.22 -13.20
N LEU A 44 -4.17 20.24 -12.80
CA LEU A 44 -5.63 20.40 -12.80
C LEU A 44 -6.11 21.50 -11.85
N THR A 45 -5.41 21.68 -10.72
CA THR A 45 -5.79 22.73 -9.77
C THR A 45 -5.18 24.07 -10.10
N ASP A 46 -3.89 24.09 -10.45
CA ASP A 46 -3.17 25.33 -10.74
C ASP A 46 -3.74 26.02 -11.98
N GLU A 47 -4.23 25.23 -12.93
CA GLU A 47 -4.78 25.72 -14.20
C GLU A 47 -6.32 25.77 -14.24
N ASP A 48 -7.00 25.42 -13.14
CA ASP A 48 -8.47 25.37 -13.04
C ASP A 48 -9.12 24.57 -14.20
N ILE A 49 -8.59 23.35 -14.44
CA ILE A 49 -9.06 22.47 -15.50
C ILE A 49 -10.23 21.62 -15.00
N SER A 50 -11.39 21.77 -15.60
CA SER A 50 -12.57 20.95 -15.30
C SER A 50 -12.54 19.62 -16.04
N LEU A 51 -12.75 18.51 -15.32
CA LEU A 51 -12.89 17.17 -15.89
C LEU A 51 -14.37 16.78 -15.98
N ILE A 52 -14.82 16.38 -17.17
CA ILE A 52 -16.18 15.91 -17.44
C ILE A 52 -16.09 14.44 -17.86
N PRO A 53 -16.29 13.49 -16.93
CA PRO A 53 -16.13 12.07 -17.25
C PRO A 53 -17.27 11.54 -18.12
N CYS A 54 -16.95 10.69 -19.08
CA CYS A 54 -17.89 9.91 -19.86
C CYS A 54 -17.21 8.65 -20.41
N ALA A 55 -17.98 7.65 -20.83
CA ALA A 55 -17.46 6.44 -21.46
C ALA A 55 -18.06 6.28 -22.87
N TYR A 56 -17.23 5.91 -23.87
CA TYR A 56 -17.68 5.55 -25.21
C TYR A 56 -17.29 4.13 -25.57
N LEU A 57 -18.29 3.26 -25.61
CA LEU A 57 -18.17 1.81 -25.87
C LEU A 57 -18.50 1.52 -27.34
N HIS A 58 -17.58 1.85 -28.25
CA HIS A 58 -17.81 1.84 -29.70
C HIS A 58 -18.23 0.48 -30.28
N ASN A 59 -17.88 -0.63 -29.62
CA ASN A 59 -18.23 -1.99 -30.03
C ASN A 59 -19.40 -2.61 -29.27
N TYR A 60 -19.92 -1.93 -28.24
CA TYR A 60 -21.01 -2.46 -27.40
C TYR A 60 -22.35 -2.34 -28.14
N GLN A 61 -23.05 -3.48 -28.26
CA GLN A 61 -24.25 -3.56 -29.10
C GLN A 61 -25.48 -2.94 -28.40
N PRO A 62 -26.34 -2.24 -29.16
CA PRO A 62 -27.52 -1.55 -28.61
C PRO A 62 -28.51 -2.44 -27.86
N GLU A 63 -28.66 -3.70 -28.28
CA GLU A 63 -29.56 -4.65 -27.62
C GLU A 63 -29.21 -4.93 -26.14
N TYR A 64 -27.95 -4.73 -25.74
CA TYR A 64 -27.48 -4.96 -24.37
C TYR A 64 -27.45 -3.67 -23.52
N ARG A 65 -27.88 -2.52 -24.07
CA ARG A 65 -27.85 -1.23 -23.35
C ARG A 65 -28.48 -1.29 -21.97
N GLN A 66 -29.58 -2.03 -21.84
CA GLN A 66 -30.32 -2.14 -20.57
C GLN A 66 -29.48 -2.73 -19.43
N THR A 67 -28.51 -3.59 -19.72
CA THR A 67 -27.59 -4.14 -18.72
C THR A 67 -26.80 -3.05 -18.03
N LEU A 68 -26.20 -2.15 -18.81
CA LEU A 68 -25.43 -1.01 -18.27
C LEU A 68 -26.32 0.12 -17.73
N SER A 69 -27.59 0.16 -18.13
CA SER A 69 -28.59 1.12 -17.60
C SER A 69 -29.39 0.55 -16.43
N ASN A 70 -28.98 -0.60 -15.86
CA ASN A 70 -29.65 -1.20 -14.71
C ASN A 70 -29.72 -0.16 -13.56
N PRO A 71 -30.86 -0.04 -12.85
CA PRO A 71 -31.03 0.91 -11.75
C PRO A 71 -29.95 0.85 -10.66
N ILE A 72 -29.29 -0.29 -10.47
CA ILE A 72 -28.17 -0.46 -9.54
C ILE A 72 -26.99 0.48 -9.86
N TYR A 73 -26.81 0.88 -11.13
CA TYR A 73 -25.74 1.78 -11.59
C TYR A 73 -26.19 3.24 -11.77
N LYS A 74 -27.41 3.59 -11.30
CA LYS A 74 -28.00 4.94 -11.53
C LYS A 74 -27.10 6.07 -11.00
N GLU A 75 -26.43 5.86 -9.87
CA GLU A 75 -25.49 6.86 -9.33
C GLU A 75 -24.39 7.16 -10.35
N TRP A 76 -23.76 6.12 -10.87
CA TRP A 76 -22.58 6.25 -11.77
C TRP A 76 -22.95 6.76 -13.16
N THR A 77 -24.05 6.28 -13.72
CA THR A 77 -24.52 6.77 -15.03
C THR A 77 -24.96 8.22 -14.98
N GLY A 78 -25.38 8.72 -13.81
CA GLY A 78 -25.67 10.14 -13.60
C GLY A 78 -24.41 11.01 -13.50
N LEU A 79 -23.33 10.48 -12.92
CA LEU A 79 -22.06 11.19 -12.74
C LEU A 79 -21.17 11.15 -14.00
N ALA A 80 -21.21 10.05 -14.76
CA ALA A 80 -20.47 9.85 -15.99
C ALA A 80 -21.35 9.11 -17.01
N PRO A 81 -21.99 9.80 -17.95
CA PRO A 81 -22.81 9.15 -18.96
C PRO A 81 -21.96 8.23 -19.83
N PHE A 82 -22.59 7.17 -20.34
CA PHE A 82 -21.96 6.29 -21.31
C PHE A 82 -22.70 6.30 -22.64
N PHE A 83 -21.95 6.11 -23.70
CA PHE A 83 -22.42 6.02 -25.08
C PHE A 83 -21.98 4.70 -25.69
N ILE A 84 -22.78 4.11 -26.55
CA ILE A 84 -22.53 2.80 -27.15
C ILE A 84 -22.46 2.88 -28.66
N LYS A 85 -22.29 1.75 -29.34
CA LYS A 85 -22.29 1.64 -30.79
C LYS A 85 -23.57 2.30 -31.34
N ASN A 86 -23.43 3.06 -32.45
CA ASN A 86 -24.46 3.85 -33.10
C ASN A 86 -24.90 5.14 -32.37
N GLU A 87 -24.31 5.48 -31.22
CA GLU A 87 -24.60 6.72 -30.50
C GLU A 87 -23.53 7.81 -30.69
N VAL A 88 -22.77 7.76 -31.79
CA VAL A 88 -21.71 8.74 -32.12
C VAL A 88 -22.28 10.19 -32.17
N GLY A 89 -23.49 10.39 -32.68
CA GLY A 89 -24.15 11.68 -32.68
C GLY A 89 -24.37 12.25 -31.29
N ALA A 90 -24.96 11.44 -30.40
CA ALA A 90 -25.19 11.81 -28.99
C ALA A 90 -23.89 12.07 -28.24
N PHE A 91 -22.85 11.24 -28.47
CA PHE A 91 -21.52 11.47 -27.93
C PHE A 91 -20.90 12.79 -28.45
N SER A 92 -20.99 13.05 -29.75
CA SER A 92 -20.52 14.32 -30.35
C SER A 92 -21.22 15.54 -29.74
N ASP A 93 -22.53 15.46 -29.55
CA ASP A 93 -23.32 16.56 -28.97
C ASP A 93 -22.95 16.77 -27.49
N PHE A 94 -22.68 15.67 -26.74
CA PHE A 94 -22.17 15.75 -25.39
C PHE A 94 -20.80 16.45 -25.33
N VAL A 95 -19.86 16.09 -26.20
CA VAL A 95 -18.54 16.73 -26.28
C VAL A 95 -18.67 18.21 -26.63
N LYS A 96 -19.47 18.57 -27.66
CA LYS A 96 -19.70 19.96 -28.10
C LYS A 96 -20.34 20.83 -27.00
N LYS A 97 -21.16 20.26 -26.14
CA LYS A 97 -21.76 20.97 -25.00
C LYS A 97 -20.72 21.56 -24.06
N TYR A 98 -19.61 20.86 -23.85
CA TYR A 98 -18.58 21.24 -22.88
C TYR A 98 -17.34 21.84 -23.54
N ILE A 99 -16.96 21.38 -24.72
CA ILE A 99 -15.80 21.87 -25.47
C ILE A 99 -16.28 22.84 -26.55
N THR A 100 -16.42 24.12 -26.20
CA THR A 100 -16.97 25.17 -27.08
C THR A 100 -15.88 26.03 -27.70
N LYS A 101 -14.67 26.06 -27.17
CA LYS A 101 -13.56 26.92 -27.60
C LYS A 101 -12.22 26.17 -27.50
N LYS A 102 -11.27 26.57 -28.35
CA LYS A 102 -9.87 26.12 -28.21
C LYS A 102 -9.27 26.69 -26.92
N SER A 103 -8.51 25.89 -26.21
CA SER A 103 -7.78 26.36 -25.02
C SER A 103 -6.76 27.43 -25.41
N SER A 104 -6.69 28.51 -24.63
CA SER A 104 -5.63 29.52 -24.72
C SER A 104 -4.37 29.10 -23.97
N LYS A 105 -4.46 28.06 -23.14
CA LYS A 105 -3.38 27.55 -22.27
C LYS A 105 -2.49 26.47 -22.93
N GLY A 106 -2.60 26.30 -24.24
CA GLY A 106 -1.85 25.29 -24.98
C GLY A 106 -2.48 23.89 -24.93
N ASP A 107 -1.67 22.86 -24.98
CA ASP A 107 -2.11 21.47 -24.95
C ASP A 107 -2.39 21.04 -23.49
N LEU A 108 -3.68 21.05 -23.13
CA LEU A 108 -4.11 20.66 -21.77
C LEU A 108 -3.82 19.19 -21.47
N LEU A 109 -3.86 18.33 -22.48
CA LEU A 109 -3.55 16.90 -22.29
C LEU A 109 -2.08 16.72 -21.91
N TYR A 110 -1.18 17.42 -22.61
CA TYR A 110 0.24 17.44 -22.29
C TYR A 110 0.50 17.96 -20.86
N LEU A 111 -0.21 19.02 -20.44
CA LEU A 111 -0.08 19.58 -19.09
C LEU A 111 -0.54 18.60 -17.99
N ILE A 112 -1.54 17.76 -18.27
CA ILE A 112 -2.01 16.74 -17.33
C ILE A 112 -1.03 15.57 -17.30
N ASP A 113 -0.57 15.09 -18.44
CA ASP A 113 0.28 13.92 -18.61
C ASP A 113 1.70 14.16 -18.06
N HIS A 114 2.28 15.33 -18.34
CA HIS A 114 3.63 15.73 -17.89
C HIS A 114 3.61 16.62 -16.64
N GLY A 115 2.44 16.88 -16.08
CA GLY A 115 2.25 17.71 -14.89
C GLY A 115 2.81 17.05 -13.62
N ARG A 116 3.16 17.88 -12.65
CA ARG A 116 3.57 17.37 -11.32
C ARG A 116 2.42 16.64 -10.65
N LEU A 117 2.72 15.47 -10.11
CA LEU A 117 1.79 14.78 -9.23
C LEU A 117 1.79 15.48 -7.87
N ARG A 118 0.60 15.69 -7.33
CA ARG A 118 0.47 16.13 -5.93
C ARG A 118 0.90 15.02 -5.01
N PRO A 119 1.51 15.38 -3.86
CA PRO A 119 1.58 14.43 -2.77
C PRO A 119 0.16 13.94 -2.48
N THR A 120 -0.03 12.63 -2.48
CA THR A 120 -1.28 12.04 -2.05
C THR A 120 -1.62 12.63 -0.68
N LYS A 121 -2.85 13.12 -0.51
CA LYS A 121 -3.36 13.28 0.85
C LYS A 121 -3.10 11.96 1.54
N ALA A 122 -2.25 11.94 2.56
CA ALA A 122 -1.99 10.70 3.26
C ALA A 122 -3.34 10.11 3.65
N LEU A 123 -3.54 8.80 3.45
CA LEU A 123 -4.78 8.11 3.85
C LEU A 123 -5.22 8.53 5.26
N GLN A 124 -4.23 8.79 6.12
CA GLN A 124 -4.40 9.30 7.46
C GLN A 124 -5.14 10.64 7.52
N ASP A 125 -4.80 11.60 6.63
CA ASP A 125 -5.42 12.93 6.62
C ASP A 125 -6.86 12.91 6.09
N SER A 126 -7.18 11.93 5.24
CA SER A 126 -8.50 11.80 4.62
C SER A 126 -9.47 10.94 5.43
N LEU A 127 -8.96 10.14 6.36
CA LEU A 127 -9.76 9.20 7.14
C LEU A 127 -10.88 9.88 7.95
N ALA A 128 -10.59 11.06 8.51
CA ALA A 128 -11.58 11.84 9.26
C ALA A 128 -12.74 12.32 8.36
N SER A 129 -12.47 12.58 7.09
CA SER A 129 -13.48 12.95 6.09
C SER A 129 -14.28 11.74 5.63
N MET A 130 -13.62 10.59 5.42
CA MET A 130 -14.28 9.33 5.05
C MET A 130 -15.25 8.85 6.12
N VAL A 131 -14.87 8.94 7.41
CA VAL A 131 -15.76 8.62 8.54
C VAL A 131 -17.01 9.52 8.59
N LYS A 132 -16.93 10.73 8.03
CA LYS A 132 -18.08 11.64 7.88
C LYS A 132 -18.91 11.35 6.62
N GLY A 133 -18.59 10.29 5.86
CA GLY A 133 -19.31 9.88 4.65
C GLY A 133 -18.83 10.53 3.36
N ASN A 134 -17.73 11.30 3.40
CA ASN A 134 -17.15 11.86 2.19
C ASN A 134 -16.32 10.77 1.47
N LYS A 135 -16.63 10.52 0.20
CA LYS A 135 -15.88 9.56 -0.65
C LYS A 135 -14.61 10.22 -1.18
N GLU A 136 -13.59 10.42 -0.34
CA GLU A 136 -12.35 11.09 -0.76
C GLU A 136 -11.43 10.20 -1.59
N PHE A 137 -11.42 8.89 -1.31
CA PHE A 137 -10.68 7.91 -2.09
C PHE A 137 -11.65 7.03 -2.87
N MET A 138 -11.75 7.28 -4.16
CA MET A 138 -12.45 6.37 -5.07
C MET A 138 -11.58 5.13 -5.32
N LEU A 139 -12.22 3.99 -5.21
CA LEU A 139 -11.57 2.71 -5.54
C LEU A 139 -11.39 2.62 -7.07
N LEU A 140 -10.22 2.23 -7.51
CA LEU A 140 -9.92 2.05 -8.93
C LEU A 140 -9.94 0.56 -9.29
N ASP A 141 -10.39 0.26 -10.50
CA ASP A 141 -10.36 -1.05 -11.15
C ASP A 141 -10.38 -2.26 -10.17
N GLU A 142 -9.24 -2.90 -9.92
CA GLU A 142 -9.15 -4.09 -9.09
C GLU A 142 -9.61 -3.85 -7.65
N GLN A 143 -9.39 -2.65 -7.11
CA GLN A 143 -9.87 -2.31 -5.76
C GLN A 143 -11.40 -2.33 -5.70
N ALA A 144 -12.07 -1.79 -6.72
CA ALA A 144 -13.53 -1.78 -6.79
C ALA A 144 -14.09 -3.20 -6.98
N VAL A 145 -13.42 -4.02 -7.79
CA VAL A 145 -13.76 -5.44 -7.96
C VAL A 145 -13.61 -6.21 -6.65
N CYS A 146 -12.48 -6.03 -5.95
CA CYS A 146 -12.25 -6.63 -4.63
C CYS A 146 -13.30 -6.17 -3.60
N PHE A 147 -13.62 -4.89 -3.60
CA PHE A 147 -14.61 -4.30 -2.69
C PHE A 147 -15.98 -4.93 -2.88
N ASP A 148 -16.50 -4.93 -4.12
CA ASP A 148 -17.80 -5.53 -4.44
C ASP A 148 -17.81 -7.04 -4.11
N MET A 149 -16.74 -7.76 -4.38
CA MET A 149 -16.64 -9.17 -4.03
C MET A 149 -16.68 -9.39 -2.51
N CYS A 150 -16.05 -8.51 -1.72
CA CYS A 150 -16.12 -8.56 -0.26
C CYS A 150 -17.55 -8.31 0.23
N LEU A 151 -18.27 -7.32 -0.33
CA LEU A 151 -19.66 -7.05 0.01
C LEU A 151 -20.57 -8.23 -0.32
N LYS A 152 -20.42 -8.80 -1.51
CA LYS A 152 -21.18 -9.98 -1.95
C LYS A 152 -20.91 -11.19 -1.04
N THR A 153 -19.65 -11.41 -0.66
CA THR A 153 -19.28 -12.50 0.25
C THR A 153 -19.87 -12.28 1.63
N MET A 154 -19.88 -11.04 2.15
CA MET A 154 -20.50 -10.70 3.43
C MET A 154 -22.01 -10.97 3.41
N SER A 155 -22.70 -10.54 2.35
CA SER A 155 -24.13 -10.83 2.16
C SER A 155 -24.43 -12.34 2.19
N GLN A 156 -23.58 -13.15 1.54
CA GLN A 156 -23.70 -14.61 1.59
C GLN A 156 -23.48 -15.15 3.01
N CYS A 157 -22.46 -14.65 3.74
CA CYS A 157 -22.20 -15.04 5.12
C CYS A 157 -23.42 -14.77 6.03
N LEU A 158 -24.03 -13.60 5.89
CA LEU A 158 -25.20 -13.21 6.67
C LEU A 158 -26.42 -14.11 6.36
N LYS A 159 -26.58 -14.50 5.08
CA LYS A 159 -27.68 -15.32 4.62
C LYS A 159 -27.58 -16.78 5.08
N ASP A 160 -26.43 -17.41 4.91
CA ASP A 160 -26.25 -18.84 5.15
C ASP A 160 -25.55 -19.16 6.48
N LYS A 161 -25.11 -18.13 7.20
CA LYS A 161 -24.37 -18.22 8.48
C LYS A 161 -23.11 -19.08 8.40
N LYS A 162 -22.52 -19.21 7.20
CA LYS A 162 -21.28 -19.98 7.00
C LYS A 162 -20.07 -19.06 7.01
N LYS A 163 -19.04 -19.50 7.73
CA LYS A 163 -17.77 -18.80 7.86
C LYS A 163 -17.02 -18.76 6.53
N ARG A 164 -16.48 -17.59 6.18
CA ARG A 164 -15.62 -17.40 4.99
C ARG A 164 -14.39 -16.58 5.31
N THR A 165 -13.37 -16.80 4.54
CA THR A 165 -12.12 -16.05 4.63
C THR A 165 -11.70 -15.61 3.22
N ILE A 166 -11.39 -14.33 3.06
CA ILE A 166 -10.87 -13.75 1.82
C ILE A 166 -9.41 -13.38 2.03
N ILE A 167 -8.54 -13.72 1.07
CA ILE A 167 -7.17 -13.18 1.01
C ILE A 167 -7.10 -12.20 -0.15
N ILE A 168 -6.71 -10.96 0.16
CA ILE A 168 -6.42 -9.91 -0.82
C ILE A 168 -4.91 -9.72 -0.86
N GLN A 169 -4.31 -10.04 -1.99
CA GLN A 169 -2.88 -9.90 -2.22
C GLN A 169 -2.56 -8.59 -2.93
N GLY A 170 -1.45 -7.97 -2.59
CA GLY A 170 -0.98 -6.77 -3.30
C GLY A 170 0.34 -6.30 -2.75
N GLY A 171 1.20 -5.80 -3.62
CA GLY A 171 2.50 -5.23 -3.29
C GLY A 171 2.41 -3.92 -2.48
N PRO A 172 3.57 -3.32 -2.17
CA PRO A 172 3.60 -2.00 -1.54
C PRO A 172 2.91 -0.97 -2.43
N GLY A 173 2.04 -0.12 -1.87
CA GLY A 173 1.41 0.97 -2.63
C GLY A 173 0.23 0.61 -3.52
N THR A 174 -0.27 -0.63 -3.49
CA THR A 174 -1.46 -1.03 -4.26
C THR A 174 -2.79 -0.60 -3.62
N GLY A 175 -2.75 0.16 -2.52
CA GLY A 175 -3.94 0.71 -1.87
C GLY A 175 -4.70 -0.27 -0.98
N LYS A 176 -4.04 -1.33 -0.47
CA LYS A 176 -4.63 -2.29 0.48
C LYS A 176 -5.34 -1.59 1.65
N SER A 177 -4.66 -0.67 2.31
CA SER A 177 -5.23 0.05 3.48
C SER A 177 -6.38 0.98 3.09
N VAL A 178 -6.36 1.56 1.88
CA VAL A 178 -7.49 2.33 1.33
C VAL A 178 -8.72 1.44 1.18
N LEU A 179 -8.54 0.27 0.58
CA LEU A 179 -9.61 -0.72 0.42
C LEU A 179 -10.15 -1.17 1.80
N ALA A 180 -9.24 -1.46 2.76
CA ALA A 180 -9.61 -1.88 4.11
C ALA A 180 -10.50 -0.85 4.83
N VAL A 181 -10.15 0.44 4.73
CA VAL A 181 -10.92 1.52 5.35
C VAL A 181 -12.27 1.70 4.67
N ASN A 182 -12.33 1.66 3.33
CA ASN A 182 -13.60 1.73 2.60
C ASN A 182 -14.53 0.56 2.98
N LEU A 183 -14.01 -0.67 3.08
CA LEU A 183 -14.78 -1.83 3.54
C LEU A 183 -15.30 -1.64 4.97
N LEU A 184 -14.45 -1.17 5.89
CA LEU A 184 -14.87 -0.90 7.27
C LEU A 184 -16.02 0.10 7.32
N MET A 185 -15.91 1.21 6.59
CA MET A 185 -16.94 2.24 6.55
C MET A 185 -18.24 1.73 5.97
N GLU A 186 -18.19 0.95 4.90
CA GLU A 186 -19.37 0.38 4.27
C GLU A 186 -20.09 -0.61 5.20
N TYR A 187 -19.34 -1.50 5.86
CA TYR A 187 -19.93 -2.44 6.81
C TYR A 187 -20.55 -1.74 8.02
N ILE A 188 -19.95 -0.67 8.53
CA ILE A 188 -20.53 0.15 9.61
C ILE A 188 -21.82 0.83 9.13
N ASN A 189 -21.85 1.39 7.91
CA ASN A 189 -23.03 2.00 7.33
C ASN A 189 -24.19 0.99 7.21
N GLN A 190 -23.85 -0.29 6.95
CA GLN A 190 -24.83 -1.39 6.97
C GLN A 190 -25.17 -1.89 8.39
N SER A 191 -24.69 -1.21 9.44
CA SER A 191 -24.91 -1.57 10.85
C SER A 191 -24.32 -2.94 11.24
N LEU A 192 -23.28 -3.38 10.55
CA LEU A 192 -22.57 -4.61 10.87
C LEU A 192 -21.50 -4.38 11.95
N ASN A 193 -21.29 -5.40 12.80
CA ASN A 193 -20.22 -5.41 13.79
C ASN A 193 -18.86 -5.72 13.09
N ALA A 194 -18.23 -4.69 12.54
CA ALA A 194 -16.95 -4.82 11.81
C ALA A 194 -15.83 -4.09 12.54
N SER A 195 -14.59 -4.62 12.42
CA SER A 195 -13.40 -3.98 12.97
C SER A 195 -12.20 -4.11 12.03
N TYR A 196 -11.39 -3.04 11.98
CA TYR A 196 -10.07 -3.02 11.35
C TYR A 196 -9.04 -3.52 12.36
N VAL A 197 -8.28 -4.52 11.98
CA VAL A 197 -7.29 -5.18 12.82
C VAL A 197 -5.90 -4.98 12.23
N THR A 198 -4.97 -4.47 13.01
CA THR A 198 -3.56 -4.40 12.62
C THR A 198 -2.65 -4.58 13.83
N LYS A 199 -1.56 -5.31 13.64
CA LYS A 199 -0.50 -5.45 14.65
C LYS A 199 0.26 -4.14 14.84
N ASN A 200 0.42 -3.35 13.77
CA ASN A 200 1.15 -2.10 13.82
C ASN A 200 0.43 -1.07 14.69
N SER A 201 1.11 -0.56 15.71
CA SER A 201 0.56 0.47 16.58
C SER A 201 0.53 1.85 15.92
N ALA A 202 1.55 2.19 15.10
CA ALA A 202 1.70 3.52 14.53
C ALA A 202 0.53 3.94 13.61
N PRO A 203 0.09 3.16 12.60
CA PRO A 203 -1.10 3.49 11.81
C PRO A 203 -2.36 3.56 12.68
N ARG A 204 -2.53 2.61 13.61
CA ARG A 204 -3.70 2.58 14.50
C ARG A 204 -3.79 3.83 15.39
N GLU A 205 -2.69 4.25 16.00
CA GLU A 205 -2.65 5.47 16.83
C GLU A 205 -2.85 6.73 15.98
N ALA A 206 -2.29 6.77 14.77
CA ALA A 206 -2.50 7.88 13.84
C ALA A 206 -4.00 8.00 13.48
N PHE A 207 -4.66 6.90 13.15
CA PHE A 207 -6.10 6.87 12.86
C PHE A 207 -6.92 7.31 14.08
N LEU A 208 -6.60 6.81 15.27
CA LEU A 208 -7.30 7.18 16.49
C LEU A 208 -7.13 8.69 16.79
N ARG A 209 -5.95 9.26 16.67
CA ARG A 209 -5.70 10.69 16.92
C ARG A 209 -6.45 11.59 15.94
N LEU A 210 -6.48 11.24 14.66
CA LEU A 210 -7.16 12.03 13.62
C LEU A 210 -8.68 12.03 13.83
N LEU A 211 -9.25 10.88 14.16
CA LEU A 211 -10.69 10.74 14.38
C LEU A 211 -11.15 11.38 15.71
N THR A 212 -10.26 11.54 16.68
CA THR A 212 -10.60 12.04 18.01
C THR A 212 -10.39 13.54 18.19
N LYS A 213 -9.76 14.22 17.23
CA LYS A 213 -9.58 15.69 17.28
C LYS A 213 -10.89 16.48 17.41
N SER A 214 -12.04 15.89 17.09
CA SER A 214 -13.32 16.59 17.04
C SER A 214 -14.29 16.30 18.18
N ASP A 215 -14.13 15.21 18.97
CA ASP A 215 -15.10 14.92 20.05
C ASP A 215 -14.67 13.75 20.97
N ALA A 216 -14.37 14.03 22.24
CA ALA A 216 -13.89 13.06 23.21
C ALA A 216 -14.90 11.93 23.54
N LYS A 217 -16.22 12.18 23.42
CA LYS A 217 -17.28 11.17 23.67
C LYS A 217 -17.36 10.11 22.58
N LYS A 218 -16.91 10.40 21.36
CA LYS A 218 -16.83 9.43 20.27
C LYS A 218 -15.61 8.49 20.38
N LEU A 219 -14.69 8.78 21.27
CA LEU A 219 -13.40 8.07 21.42
C LEU A 219 -13.56 6.59 21.77
N VAL A 220 -14.53 6.23 22.60
CA VAL A 220 -14.75 4.84 23.03
C VAL A 220 -15.23 3.99 21.85
N ASN A 221 -16.17 4.49 21.07
CA ASN A 221 -16.70 3.78 19.90
C ASN A 221 -15.64 3.67 18.79
N ILE A 222 -14.86 4.72 18.56
CA ILE A 222 -13.79 4.73 17.55
C ILE A 222 -12.68 3.74 17.91
N LYS A 223 -12.27 3.65 19.19
CA LYS A 223 -11.28 2.64 19.65
C LYS A 223 -11.73 1.20 19.40
N GLN A 224 -13.02 0.94 19.35
CA GLN A 224 -13.55 -0.39 19.04
C GLN A 224 -13.42 -0.74 17.57
N LEU A 225 -13.35 0.26 16.69
CA LEU A 225 -13.21 0.06 15.25
C LEU A 225 -11.77 -0.34 14.84
N PHE A 226 -10.76 0.05 15.64
CA PHE A 226 -9.34 -0.19 15.34
C PHE A 226 -8.71 -1.04 16.45
N ARG A 227 -8.54 -2.33 16.20
CA ARG A 227 -8.12 -3.29 17.21
C ARG A 227 -6.70 -3.83 16.97
N SER A 228 -6.10 -4.27 18.07
CA SER A 228 -4.90 -5.11 18.02
C SER A 228 -5.30 -6.59 17.95
N PRO A 229 -4.62 -7.43 17.14
CA PRO A 229 -4.91 -8.86 17.08
C PRO A 229 -4.69 -9.58 18.42
N PHE A 230 -3.88 -9.02 19.32
CA PHE A 230 -3.66 -9.58 20.67
C PHE A 230 -4.93 -9.67 21.54
N ASN A 231 -5.97 -8.92 21.21
CA ASN A 231 -7.21 -8.90 21.99
C ASN A 231 -8.25 -9.91 21.49
N LEU A 232 -8.00 -10.59 20.36
CA LEU A 232 -8.99 -11.47 19.73
C LEU A 232 -9.07 -12.86 20.38
N SER A 233 -8.05 -13.30 21.11
CA SER A 233 -8.04 -14.59 21.81
C SER A 233 -9.15 -14.75 22.86
N LYS A 234 -9.75 -13.64 23.32
CA LYS A 234 -10.83 -13.62 24.31
C LYS A 234 -12.21 -13.38 23.70
N CYS A 235 -12.28 -13.28 22.38
CA CYS A 235 -13.55 -13.03 21.70
C CYS A 235 -14.32 -14.33 21.48
N ASP A 236 -15.64 -14.23 21.54
CA ASP A 236 -16.53 -15.33 21.19
C ASP A 236 -16.38 -15.74 19.72
N ILE A 237 -16.70 -16.99 19.43
CA ILE A 237 -16.74 -17.50 18.04
C ILE A 237 -17.80 -16.69 17.27
N ASN A 238 -17.38 -16.13 16.12
CA ASN A 238 -18.22 -15.25 15.29
C ASN A 238 -18.79 -14.03 16.06
N GLY A 239 -18.05 -13.54 17.07
CA GLY A 239 -18.43 -12.32 17.80
C GLY A 239 -18.41 -11.05 16.95
N TYR A 240 -17.76 -11.11 15.78
CA TYR A 240 -17.79 -10.08 14.73
C TYR A 240 -18.46 -10.60 13.47
N ASP A 241 -19.20 -9.73 12.79
CA ASP A 241 -19.68 -10.02 11.43
C ASP A 241 -18.48 -10.01 10.47
N CYS A 242 -17.58 -9.02 10.60
CA CYS A 242 -16.37 -8.95 9.77
C CYS A 242 -15.14 -8.45 10.55
N LEU A 243 -14.01 -9.10 10.32
CA LEU A 243 -12.69 -8.58 10.66
C LEU A 243 -11.87 -8.32 9.40
N ILE A 244 -11.36 -7.09 9.26
CA ILE A 244 -10.50 -6.65 8.18
C ILE A 244 -9.09 -6.54 8.74
N VAL A 245 -8.22 -7.48 8.35
CA VAL A 245 -6.88 -7.64 8.91
C VAL A 245 -5.88 -7.06 7.95
N ASP A 246 -5.39 -5.87 8.25
CA ASP A 246 -4.37 -5.18 7.45
C ASP A 246 -2.95 -5.53 7.92
N GLU A 247 -1.99 -5.53 6.97
CA GLU A 247 -0.62 -6.00 7.18
C GLU A 247 -0.60 -7.42 7.78
N ALA A 248 -1.43 -8.31 7.22
CA ALA A 248 -1.67 -9.65 7.77
C ALA A 248 -0.40 -10.51 7.85
N HIS A 249 0.60 -10.27 6.98
CA HIS A 249 1.91 -10.93 7.04
C HIS A 249 2.62 -10.74 8.38
N ARG A 250 2.25 -9.72 9.17
CA ARG A 250 2.85 -9.39 10.48
C ARG A 250 2.21 -10.13 11.67
N LEU A 251 1.18 -10.91 11.46
CA LEU A 251 0.56 -11.71 12.52
C LEU A 251 1.56 -12.69 13.12
N VAL A 252 1.39 -13.05 14.40
CA VAL A 252 2.32 -13.90 15.14
C VAL A 252 1.60 -15.05 15.83
N LYS A 253 2.36 -16.12 16.09
CA LYS A 253 1.97 -17.17 17.04
C LYS A 253 2.60 -16.93 18.40
N LYS A 254 2.04 -17.52 19.42
CA LYS A 254 2.59 -17.47 20.79
C LYS A 254 3.95 -18.13 20.81
N MET A 255 4.95 -17.38 21.23
CA MET A 255 6.29 -17.90 21.49
C MET A 255 6.63 -17.85 22.99
N TYR A 256 6.37 -16.69 23.64
CA TYR A 256 6.59 -16.48 25.08
C TYR A 256 5.76 -15.26 25.54
N GLY A 257 5.47 -15.15 26.85
CA GLY A 257 4.87 -13.97 27.48
C GLY A 257 3.40 -14.14 27.88
N ASP A 258 2.80 -13.05 28.40
CA ASP A 258 1.47 -13.02 29.04
C ASP A 258 0.27 -13.01 28.07
N TRP A 259 0.51 -13.09 26.77
CA TRP A 259 -0.58 -13.19 25.82
C TRP A 259 -1.25 -14.56 25.91
N ASN A 260 -2.56 -14.59 26.19
CA ASN A 260 -3.34 -15.82 26.38
C ASN A 260 -3.76 -16.48 25.06
N GLY A 261 -3.42 -15.92 23.91
CA GLY A 261 -3.70 -16.49 22.60
C GLY A 261 -2.68 -17.54 22.18
N GLU A 262 -2.96 -18.20 21.07
CA GLU A 262 -2.12 -19.24 20.48
C GLU A 262 -1.54 -18.78 19.12
N ASN A 263 -2.43 -18.32 18.23
CA ASN A 263 -2.11 -17.97 16.85
C ASN A 263 -3.06 -16.89 16.36
N GLN A 264 -2.52 -15.72 15.98
CA GLN A 264 -3.35 -14.58 15.61
C GLN A 264 -4.14 -14.80 14.32
N VAL A 265 -3.67 -15.63 13.38
CA VAL A 265 -4.45 -16.01 12.17
C VAL A 265 -5.67 -16.84 12.60
N LYS A 266 -5.45 -17.87 13.42
CA LYS A 266 -6.53 -18.68 14.01
C LYS A 266 -7.57 -17.83 14.71
N GLU A 267 -7.12 -16.90 15.54
CA GLU A 267 -8.00 -16.05 16.36
C GLU A 267 -8.82 -15.08 15.51
N CYS A 268 -8.24 -14.49 14.47
CA CYS A 268 -9.00 -13.65 13.53
C CYS A 268 -10.09 -14.45 12.83
N ILE A 269 -9.78 -15.66 12.33
CA ILE A 269 -10.75 -16.51 11.64
C ILE A 269 -11.81 -16.99 12.63
N ASN A 270 -11.43 -17.36 13.85
CA ASN A 270 -12.38 -17.85 14.84
C ASN A 270 -13.36 -16.76 15.32
N ALA A 271 -12.86 -15.55 15.53
CA ALA A 271 -13.65 -14.44 16.09
C ALA A 271 -14.65 -13.82 15.12
N SER A 272 -14.60 -14.09 13.81
CA SER A 272 -15.45 -13.46 12.82
C SER A 272 -16.18 -14.42 11.90
N LEU A 273 -17.34 -13.99 11.39
CA LEU A 273 -18.09 -14.70 10.36
C LEU A 273 -17.40 -14.54 8.99
N LEU A 274 -16.90 -13.33 8.68
CA LEU A 274 -16.05 -13.05 7.53
C LEU A 274 -14.70 -12.49 8.00
N SER A 275 -13.59 -13.13 7.60
CA SER A 275 -12.24 -12.61 7.80
C SER A 275 -11.67 -12.17 6.46
N ILE A 276 -11.18 -10.94 6.37
CA ILE A 276 -10.52 -10.39 5.18
C ILE A 276 -9.07 -10.10 5.53
N PHE A 277 -8.13 -10.84 4.94
CA PHE A 277 -6.69 -10.65 5.15
C PHE A 277 -6.08 -9.91 3.97
N LEU A 278 -5.52 -8.72 4.23
CA LEU A 278 -4.74 -7.98 3.25
C LEU A 278 -3.27 -8.33 3.46
N LEU A 279 -2.67 -8.95 2.47
CA LEU A 279 -1.40 -9.67 2.58
C LEU A 279 -0.39 -9.22 1.54
N ASP A 280 0.86 -9.12 1.98
CA ASP A 280 2.04 -8.97 1.15
C ASP A 280 3.18 -9.78 1.79
N GLU A 281 3.41 -11.00 1.30
CA GLU A 281 4.41 -11.91 1.90
C GLU A 281 5.84 -11.36 1.76
N ASP A 282 6.09 -10.50 0.76
CA ASP A 282 7.39 -9.84 0.56
C ASP A 282 7.70 -8.77 1.63
N GLN A 283 6.72 -8.36 2.40
CA GLN A 283 6.88 -7.44 3.53
C GLN A 283 7.04 -8.13 4.90
N ALA A 284 7.16 -9.45 4.95
CA ALA A 284 7.58 -10.15 6.15
C ALA A 284 9.06 -9.85 6.43
N VAL A 285 9.36 -9.29 7.60
CA VAL A 285 10.71 -8.81 7.97
C VAL A 285 11.24 -9.41 9.28
N THR A 286 10.48 -10.33 9.88
CA THR A 286 10.91 -11.06 11.08
C THR A 286 10.59 -12.55 10.97
N THR A 287 11.33 -13.38 11.72
CA THR A 287 11.03 -14.83 11.81
C THR A 287 9.72 -15.13 12.53
N LYS A 288 9.17 -14.13 13.23
CA LYS A 288 7.92 -14.25 13.99
C LYS A 288 6.69 -13.95 13.15
N ASP A 289 6.86 -13.35 11.99
CA ASP A 289 5.79 -13.03 11.04
C ASP A 289 5.29 -14.33 10.39
N ILE A 290 4.07 -14.76 10.73
CA ILE A 290 3.51 -16.04 10.30
C ILE A 290 2.37 -15.89 9.29
N GLY A 291 1.85 -14.68 9.09
CA GLY A 291 0.70 -14.45 8.22
C GLY A 291 1.06 -14.70 6.76
N SER A 292 0.96 -15.95 6.33
CA SER A 292 1.15 -16.40 4.96
C SER A 292 -0.14 -16.99 4.40
N ILE A 293 -0.20 -17.17 3.08
CA ILE A 293 -1.33 -17.84 2.42
C ILE A 293 -1.50 -19.24 2.98
N ASP A 294 -0.40 -19.97 3.18
CA ASP A 294 -0.44 -21.35 3.66
C ASP A 294 -0.91 -21.43 5.12
N GLU A 295 -0.47 -20.52 5.98
CA GLU A 295 -0.93 -20.45 7.37
C GLU A 295 -2.43 -20.13 7.44
N ILE A 296 -2.90 -19.17 6.63
CA ILE A 296 -4.33 -18.82 6.56
C ILE A 296 -5.14 -20.01 6.02
N ARG A 297 -4.66 -20.71 5.00
CA ARG A 297 -5.31 -21.91 4.42
C ARG A 297 -5.45 -23.01 5.48
N HIS A 298 -4.37 -23.31 6.20
CA HIS A 298 -4.36 -24.31 7.26
C HIS A 298 -5.45 -24.04 8.31
N TRP A 299 -5.56 -22.79 8.77
CA TRP A 299 -6.57 -22.45 9.77
C TRP A 299 -7.99 -22.36 9.18
N CYS A 300 -8.14 -22.02 7.91
CA CYS A 300 -9.45 -22.11 7.24
C CYS A 300 -9.97 -23.55 7.21
N GLU A 301 -9.13 -24.51 6.85
CA GLU A 301 -9.46 -25.92 6.84
C GLU A 301 -9.80 -26.43 8.24
N THR A 302 -8.98 -26.06 9.23
CA THR A 302 -9.15 -26.48 10.64
C THR A 302 -10.45 -25.93 11.26
N LEU A 303 -10.83 -24.70 10.94
CA LEU A 303 -11.99 -24.01 11.52
C LEU A 303 -13.25 -24.06 10.64
N GLY A 304 -13.20 -24.79 9.52
CA GLY A 304 -14.32 -24.92 8.59
C GLY A 304 -14.69 -23.61 7.88
N SER A 305 -13.74 -22.70 7.69
CA SER A 305 -13.93 -21.46 6.94
C SER A 305 -13.67 -21.69 5.46
N ARG A 306 -14.62 -21.30 4.59
CA ARG A 306 -14.41 -21.38 3.14
C ARG A 306 -13.43 -20.30 2.70
N LEU A 307 -12.26 -20.71 2.24
CA LEU A 307 -11.25 -19.81 1.71
C LEU A 307 -11.61 -19.33 0.29
N VAL A 308 -11.48 -18.02 0.06
CA VAL A 308 -11.68 -17.34 -1.22
C VAL A 308 -10.37 -16.67 -1.63
N ILE A 309 -9.70 -17.23 -2.61
CA ILE A 309 -8.53 -16.66 -3.30
C ILE A 309 -8.83 -16.72 -4.79
N LYS A 310 -8.78 -15.60 -5.48
CA LYS A 310 -9.07 -15.49 -6.90
C LYS A 310 -8.17 -14.43 -7.53
N ASP A 311 -8.12 -14.38 -8.85
CA ASP A 311 -7.39 -13.31 -9.56
C ASP A 311 -7.99 -11.94 -9.26
N GLU A 312 -9.30 -11.84 -9.08
CA GLU A 312 -9.99 -10.62 -8.65
C GLU A 312 -9.63 -10.16 -7.23
N THR A 313 -8.92 -10.98 -6.43
CA THR A 313 -8.38 -10.59 -5.12
C THR A 313 -6.93 -10.12 -5.16
N LYS A 314 -6.35 -9.95 -6.35
CA LYS A 314 -5.01 -9.41 -6.54
C LYS A 314 -5.09 -7.94 -6.91
N LEU A 315 -4.43 -7.09 -6.12
CA LEU A 315 -4.26 -5.67 -6.40
C LEU A 315 -2.91 -5.49 -7.10
N ILE A 316 -2.95 -5.04 -8.35
CA ILE A 316 -1.76 -4.90 -9.21
C ILE A 316 -1.39 -3.41 -9.34
N SER A 317 -2.39 -2.53 -9.49
CA SER A 317 -2.16 -1.10 -9.76
C SER A 317 -1.36 -0.42 -8.65
N GLN A 318 -0.27 0.24 -9.03
CA GLN A 318 0.65 0.91 -8.10
C GLN A 318 0.29 2.39 -7.93
N PHE A 319 0.14 2.85 -6.69
CA PHE A 319 -0.19 4.25 -6.34
C PHE A 319 0.91 4.95 -5.54
N ARG A 320 1.99 4.24 -5.22
CA ARG A 320 3.18 4.77 -4.54
C ARG A 320 4.30 4.97 -5.55
N CYS A 321 5.37 5.62 -5.16
CA CYS A 321 6.51 5.87 -6.05
C CYS A 321 6.10 6.57 -7.36
N ASN A 322 5.21 7.57 -7.28
CA ASN A 322 4.60 8.25 -8.43
C ASN A 322 3.86 7.30 -9.39
N GLY A 323 3.31 6.17 -8.89
CA GLY A 323 2.62 5.18 -9.71
C GLY A 323 3.55 4.34 -10.60
N SER A 324 4.85 4.33 -10.32
CA SER A 324 5.84 3.67 -11.16
C SER A 324 6.05 2.20 -10.79
N ASP A 325 5.49 1.29 -11.59
CA ASP A 325 5.83 -0.14 -11.55
C ASP A 325 7.31 -0.36 -11.90
N ALA A 326 7.86 0.46 -12.80
CA ALA A 326 9.25 0.40 -13.20
C ALA A 326 10.20 0.61 -12.01
N TYR A 327 9.85 1.50 -11.05
CA TYR A 327 10.66 1.67 -9.85
C TYR A 327 10.65 0.43 -8.95
N ILE A 328 9.51 -0.22 -8.77
CA ILE A 328 9.42 -1.44 -7.96
C ILE A 328 10.21 -2.58 -8.62
N GLN A 329 10.09 -2.73 -9.94
CA GLN A 329 10.89 -3.69 -10.71
C GLN A 329 12.39 -3.39 -10.63
N PHE A 330 12.77 -2.10 -10.70
CA PHE A 330 14.16 -1.67 -10.50
C PHE A 330 14.69 -2.05 -9.10
N VAL A 331 13.88 -1.86 -8.05
CA VAL A 331 14.26 -2.28 -6.69
C VAL A 331 14.44 -3.79 -6.61
N ASP A 332 13.55 -4.57 -7.22
CA ASP A 332 13.67 -6.03 -7.26
C ASP A 332 14.92 -6.46 -8.04
N GLU A 333 15.26 -5.77 -9.14
CA GLU A 333 16.45 -6.03 -9.95
C GLU A 333 17.75 -5.74 -9.19
N ILE A 334 17.87 -4.56 -8.55
CA ILE A 334 19.09 -4.23 -7.79
C ILE A 334 19.28 -5.10 -6.54
N LEU A 335 18.20 -5.67 -6.01
CA LEU A 335 18.24 -6.64 -4.92
C LEU A 335 18.34 -8.09 -5.41
N GLN A 336 18.40 -8.31 -6.73
CA GLN A 336 18.48 -9.63 -7.37
C GLN A 336 17.43 -10.63 -6.83
N ARG A 337 16.18 -10.18 -6.75
CA ARG A 337 15.08 -11.00 -6.20
C ARG A 337 14.52 -12.02 -7.19
N HIS A 338 14.82 -11.89 -8.46
CA HIS A 338 14.42 -12.80 -9.53
C HIS A 338 15.64 -13.52 -10.13
N GLU A 339 15.45 -14.76 -10.57
CA GLU A 339 16.53 -15.54 -11.21
C GLU A 339 16.90 -14.97 -12.58
N GLU A 340 15.93 -14.38 -13.30
CA GLU A 340 16.13 -13.75 -14.60
C GLU A 340 16.09 -12.22 -14.44
N SER A 341 17.08 -11.54 -15.03
CA SER A 341 17.11 -10.08 -15.10
C SER A 341 15.99 -9.55 -15.97
N ILE A 342 15.22 -8.61 -15.43
CA ILE A 342 14.11 -7.96 -16.13
C ILE A 342 14.63 -6.62 -16.67
N ALA A 343 14.46 -6.39 -17.98
CA ALA A 343 14.74 -5.08 -18.55
C ALA A 343 13.76 -4.04 -18.01
N VAL A 344 14.25 -3.10 -17.22
CA VAL A 344 13.45 -2.02 -16.63
C VAL A 344 13.71 -0.74 -17.40
N ASP A 345 12.66 -0.14 -17.96
CA ASP A 345 12.76 1.17 -18.59
C ASP A 345 12.63 2.27 -17.51
N LEU A 346 13.74 2.96 -17.27
CA LEU A 346 13.80 4.07 -16.32
C LEU A 346 13.66 5.45 -17.00
N SER A 347 13.44 5.52 -18.31
CA SER A 347 13.38 6.80 -19.05
C SER A 347 12.18 7.65 -18.65
N GLU A 348 11.07 7.01 -18.30
CA GLU A 348 9.84 7.65 -17.85
C GLU A 348 9.71 7.73 -16.32
N LEU A 349 10.80 7.39 -15.59
CA LEU A 349 10.79 7.35 -14.14
C LEU A 349 10.69 8.76 -13.56
N ASN A 350 9.49 9.20 -13.26
CA ASN A 350 9.24 10.45 -12.53
C ASN A 350 9.43 10.27 -11.01
N PHE A 351 10.55 9.63 -10.63
CA PHE A 351 10.90 9.32 -9.25
C PHE A 351 12.36 9.69 -8.98
N ASP A 352 12.61 10.53 -7.97
CA ASP A 352 13.96 11.05 -7.66
C ASP A 352 14.77 9.99 -6.89
N PHE A 353 15.45 9.10 -7.62
CA PHE A 353 16.34 8.09 -7.03
C PHE A 353 17.79 8.49 -7.13
N ARG A 354 18.52 8.54 -6.00
CA ARG A 354 19.94 8.92 -5.94
C ARG A 354 20.74 8.02 -5.03
N VAL A 355 21.98 7.77 -5.41
CA VAL A 355 23.00 7.09 -4.58
C VAL A 355 24.07 8.11 -4.21
N PHE A 356 24.43 8.16 -2.95
CA PHE A 356 25.38 9.11 -2.39
C PHE A 356 26.65 8.39 -1.94
N ASP A 357 27.80 9.00 -2.23
CA ASP A 357 29.11 8.52 -1.75
C ASP A 357 29.39 9.00 -0.31
N ASN A 358 28.83 10.13 0.08
CA ASN A 358 28.98 10.73 1.41
C ASN A 358 27.65 10.75 2.17
N PRO A 359 27.57 10.15 3.38
CA PRO A 359 26.32 10.09 4.14
C PRO A 359 25.86 11.46 4.66
N ASN A 360 26.77 12.42 4.87
CA ASN A 360 26.39 13.80 5.25
C ASN A 360 25.74 14.54 4.09
N GLU A 361 26.26 14.38 2.86
CA GLU A 361 25.65 14.98 1.66
C GLU A 361 24.23 14.43 1.45
N MET A 362 24.02 13.13 1.65
CA MET A 362 22.68 12.53 1.60
C MET A 362 21.74 13.16 2.65
N ARG A 363 22.18 13.27 3.91
CA ARG A 363 21.40 13.89 5.00
C ARG A 363 21.06 15.34 4.68
N ASP A 364 22.02 16.12 4.15
CA ASP A 364 21.79 17.54 3.83
C ASP A 364 20.81 17.69 2.65
N ALA A 365 20.92 16.85 1.62
CA ALA A 365 19.96 16.82 0.52
C ALA A 365 18.54 16.47 1.00
N LEU A 366 18.41 15.50 1.90
CA LEU A 366 17.12 15.13 2.53
C LEU A 366 16.60 16.24 3.43
N ARG A 367 17.47 16.97 4.15
CA ARG A 367 17.07 18.10 4.99
C ARG A 367 16.41 19.19 4.14
N VAL A 368 16.94 19.50 2.97
CA VAL A 368 16.32 20.43 2.03
C VAL A 368 14.91 19.98 1.65
N LYS A 369 14.72 18.68 1.34
CA LYS A 369 13.41 18.13 1.04
C LYS A 369 12.45 18.17 2.24
N ASN A 370 12.98 17.97 3.45
CA ASN A 370 12.17 18.00 4.67
C ASN A 370 11.65 19.40 5.03
N LEU A 371 12.32 20.47 4.60
CA LEU A 371 11.87 21.86 4.83
C LEU A 371 10.55 22.17 4.12
N GLU A 372 10.20 21.44 3.06
CA GLU A 372 8.97 21.68 2.30
C GLU A 372 7.70 21.32 3.11
N ASN A 373 7.71 20.20 3.85
CA ASN A 373 6.48 19.69 4.48
C ASN A 373 6.69 18.73 5.66
N HIS A 374 7.93 18.55 6.11
CA HIS A 374 8.31 17.64 7.20
C HIS A 374 7.98 16.15 6.96
N LYS A 375 7.85 15.73 5.69
CA LYS A 375 7.54 14.34 5.30
C LYS A 375 8.74 13.59 4.73
N THR A 376 9.94 13.90 5.21
CA THR A 376 11.18 13.21 4.83
C THR A 376 11.78 12.53 6.05
N ARG A 377 12.22 11.28 5.91
CA ARG A 377 12.83 10.51 7.01
C ARG A 377 14.03 9.70 6.54
N MET A 378 14.96 9.46 7.46
CA MET A 378 16.07 8.55 7.29
C MET A 378 15.75 7.21 7.96
N VAL A 379 16.07 6.08 7.30
CA VAL A 379 15.75 4.73 7.79
C VAL A 379 16.90 3.76 7.48
N ALA A 380 16.99 2.68 8.25
CA ALA A 380 17.94 1.59 8.02
C ALA A 380 17.38 0.22 8.41
N GLY A 381 18.08 -0.85 8.01
CA GLY A 381 17.88 -2.21 8.51
C GLY A 381 18.30 -2.38 9.97
N TYR A 382 18.22 -3.58 10.50
CA TYR A 382 18.59 -3.88 11.90
C TYR A 382 20.11 -4.13 12.08
N CYS A 383 20.94 -3.30 11.50
CA CYS A 383 22.39 -3.47 11.49
C CYS A 383 23.16 -2.59 12.48
N TYR A 384 22.48 -1.74 13.25
CA TYR A 384 23.11 -0.84 14.22
C TYR A 384 22.71 -1.19 15.66
N ASP A 385 23.69 -1.10 16.59
CA ASP A 385 23.46 -1.35 18.01
C ASP A 385 22.89 -0.12 18.71
N TRP A 386 22.03 -0.31 19.72
CA TRP A 386 21.47 0.76 20.54
C TRP A 386 22.44 1.24 21.62
N ASN A 387 23.54 1.86 21.23
CA ASN A 387 24.58 2.33 22.14
C ASN A 387 24.06 3.42 23.10
N VAL A 388 23.32 4.39 22.58
CA VAL A 388 22.77 5.49 23.39
C VAL A 388 21.76 4.98 24.39
N LYS A 389 20.82 4.14 23.98
CA LYS A 389 19.80 3.54 24.85
C LYS A 389 20.41 2.71 25.96
N HIS A 390 21.48 1.98 25.70
CA HIS A 390 22.19 1.15 26.67
C HIS A 390 23.35 1.87 27.35
N ARG A 391 23.50 3.19 27.16
CA ARG A 391 24.56 4.04 27.73
C ARG A 391 25.98 3.53 27.42
N ARG A 392 26.17 2.95 26.23
CA ARG A 392 27.46 2.48 25.73
C ARG A 392 28.21 3.52 24.89
N GLY A 393 27.55 4.66 24.57
CA GLY A 393 28.12 5.77 23.80
C GLY A 393 27.07 6.83 23.51
N ASP A 394 27.50 7.94 22.89
CA ASP A 394 26.66 9.08 22.54
C ASP A 394 25.95 8.93 21.20
N TRP A 395 26.39 7.98 20.36
CA TRP A 395 25.91 7.74 19.00
C TRP A 395 25.73 6.26 18.73
N ASP A 396 24.69 5.93 17.98
CA ASP A 396 24.37 4.56 17.57
C ASP A 396 24.95 4.25 16.19
N VAL A 397 24.84 5.20 15.26
CA VAL A 397 25.33 5.09 13.88
C VAL A 397 26.54 6.00 13.72
N MET A 398 27.68 5.39 13.40
CA MET A 398 28.93 6.09 13.11
C MET A 398 29.48 5.56 11.79
N LEU A 399 29.54 6.41 10.75
CA LEU A 399 29.95 6.05 9.42
C LEU A 399 31.17 6.88 8.99
N GLU A 400 31.63 6.66 7.74
CA GLU A 400 32.71 7.47 7.14
C GLU A 400 32.36 8.97 7.15
N ASP A 401 33.33 9.83 6.89
CA ASP A 401 33.21 11.29 6.88
C ASP A 401 32.67 11.89 8.19
N ASN A 402 32.94 11.24 9.32
CA ASN A 402 32.45 11.63 10.64
C ASN A 402 30.94 11.73 10.76
N PHE A 403 30.20 11.03 9.89
CA PHE A 403 28.75 10.97 10.03
C PHE A 403 28.35 10.32 11.34
N LYS A 404 27.44 10.94 12.07
CA LYS A 404 26.93 10.44 13.34
C LYS A 404 25.42 10.66 13.41
N ALA A 405 24.70 9.63 13.89
CA ALA A 405 23.26 9.71 14.10
C ALA A 405 22.82 8.82 15.28
N LYS A 406 21.67 9.11 15.81
CA LYS A 406 20.98 8.26 16.76
C LYS A 406 20.10 7.28 16.01
N TRP A 407 19.92 6.09 16.59
CA TRP A 407 19.18 4.99 15.99
C TRP A 407 17.92 4.71 16.80
N ASN A 408 16.75 5.01 16.23
CA ASN A 408 15.43 4.61 16.75
C ASN A 408 15.30 4.79 18.29
N LEU A 409 15.78 5.92 18.83
CA LEU A 409 15.83 6.19 20.27
C LEU A 409 14.45 6.43 20.85
N GLU A 410 13.71 7.27 20.18
CA GLU A 410 12.34 7.53 20.56
C GLU A 410 11.49 6.39 20.02
N ASN A 411 11.20 5.43 20.89
CA ASN A 411 10.15 4.43 20.68
C ASN A 411 8.76 5.14 20.60
N ASP A 412 8.78 6.37 20.08
CA ASP A 412 7.58 7.18 19.95
C ASP A 412 6.77 6.66 18.78
N LYS A 413 5.57 6.20 19.09
CA LYS A 413 4.55 5.78 18.11
C LYS A 413 4.24 6.85 17.07
N VAL A 414 4.75 8.04 17.24
CA VAL A 414 4.59 9.21 16.37
C VAL A 414 5.88 9.66 15.68
N TRP A 415 6.99 8.90 15.79
CA TRP A 415 8.28 9.23 15.19
C TRP A 415 8.14 9.72 13.74
N ALA A 416 7.35 9.06 12.93
CA ALA A 416 7.20 9.40 11.51
C ALA A 416 6.54 10.76 11.25
N ILE A 417 5.74 11.27 12.18
CA ILE A 417 5.01 12.55 12.07
C ILE A 417 5.58 13.65 12.98
N ASN A 418 6.55 13.32 13.84
CA ASN A 418 7.22 14.29 14.70
C ASN A 418 8.27 15.06 13.86
N PRO A 419 8.18 16.40 13.72
CA PRO A 419 9.15 17.19 12.98
C PRO A 419 10.59 17.03 13.50
N ASP A 420 10.76 16.86 14.80
CA ASP A 420 12.06 16.79 15.46
C ASP A 420 12.78 15.44 15.22
N SER A 421 12.10 14.42 14.71
CA SER A 421 12.66 13.11 14.47
C SER A 421 13.50 12.99 13.19
N PHE A 422 13.62 14.04 12.39
CA PHE A 422 14.40 14.01 11.14
C PHE A 422 15.88 13.66 11.36
N GLU A 423 16.47 14.09 12.47
CA GLU A 423 17.90 13.83 12.75
C GLU A 423 18.16 12.39 13.26
N GLU A 424 17.12 11.61 13.50
CA GLU A 424 17.23 10.20 13.87
C GLU A 424 17.02 9.29 12.67
N ILE A 425 17.77 8.19 12.63
CA ILE A 425 17.54 7.10 11.68
C ILE A 425 16.51 6.14 12.29
N GLY A 426 15.36 5.98 11.66
CA GLY A 426 14.33 5.04 12.07
C GLY A 426 14.60 3.61 11.62
N CYS A 427 13.99 2.65 12.26
CA CYS A 427 14.07 1.24 11.85
C CYS A 427 12.90 0.83 10.95
N ILE A 428 12.98 -0.38 10.38
CA ILE A 428 11.93 -0.94 9.54
C ILE A 428 10.55 -0.93 10.23
N HIS A 429 10.47 -1.19 11.54
CA HIS A 429 9.19 -1.25 12.26
C HIS A 429 8.56 0.11 12.50
N THR A 430 9.36 1.17 12.61
CA THR A 430 8.86 2.54 12.73
C THR A 430 8.44 3.12 11.38
N ALA A 431 9.00 2.61 10.28
CA ALA A 431 8.71 3.04 8.91
C ALA A 431 7.58 2.23 8.25
N GLN A 432 7.40 0.97 8.61
CA GLN A 432 6.45 0.06 7.96
C GLN A 432 4.99 0.48 8.23
N GLY A 433 4.17 0.53 7.18
CA GLY A 433 2.79 1.01 7.25
C GLY A 433 2.65 2.54 7.15
N LEU A 434 3.75 3.29 7.00
CA LEU A 434 3.78 4.74 6.83
C LEU A 434 4.38 5.11 5.48
N GLU A 435 4.12 6.33 5.03
CA GLU A 435 4.56 6.86 3.75
C GLU A 435 5.24 8.20 3.96
N PHE A 436 6.33 8.42 3.21
CA PHE A 436 7.11 9.65 3.23
C PHE A 436 7.18 10.23 1.81
N ASP A 437 7.31 11.54 1.68
CA ASP A 437 7.58 12.13 0.37
C ASP A 437 8.96 11.70 -0.13
N TYR A 438 9.97 11.80 0.74
CA TYR A 438 11.32 11.31 0.48
C TYR A 438 11.79 10.39 1.60
N VAL A 439 12.53 9.35 1.24
CA VAL A 439 13.16 8.45 2.20
C VAL A 439 14.67 8.38 1.93
N GLY A 440 15.47 8.47 2.98
CA GLY A 440 16.90 8.18 2.95
C GLY A 440 17.17 6.81 3.53
N VAL A 441 17.67 5.88 2.74
CA VAL A 441 17.93 4.50 3.16
C VAL A 441 19.42 4.30 3.37
N PHE A 442 19.79 3.97 4.60
CA PHE A 442 21.13 3.53 4.96
C PHE A 442 21.18 2.00 4.87
N ILE A 443 21.98 1.49 3.96
CA ILE A 443 22.25 0.05 3.82
C ILE A 443 23.53 -0.26 4.57
N GLY A 444 23.43 -1.06 5.61
CA GLY A 444 24.55 -1.44 6.45
C GLY A 444 25.31 -2.65 5.94
N LYS A 445 26.13 -3.22 6.83
CA LYS A 445 27.00 -4.36 6.51
C LYS A 445 26.25 -5.69 6.37
N ASP A 446 24.96 -5.69 6.61
CA ASP A 446 24.08 -6.85 6.45
C ASP A 446 23.71 -7.13 4.99
N LEU A 447 23.97 -6.18 4.07
CA LEU A 447 23.78 -6.35 2.63
C LEU A 447 25.00 -5.83 1.87
N THR A 448 25.65 -6.67 1.06
CA THR A 448 26.85 -6.35 0.29
C THR A 448 26.71 -6.84 -1.15
N TYR A 449 27.63 -6.42 -2.01
CA TYR A 449 27.74 -6.91 -3.38
C TYR A 449 29.11 -7.53 -3.64
N ASN A 450 29.11 -8.78 -4.10
CA ASN A 450 30.34 -9.46 -4.49
C ASN A 450 30.62 -9.22 -6.00
N PRO A 451 31.66 -8.44 -6.36
CA PRO A 451 31.95 -8.14 -7.76
C PRO A 451 32.50 -9.33 -8.56
N VAL A 452 33.00 -10.39 -7.89
CA VAL A 452 33.52 -11.61 -8.53
C VAL A 452 32.38 -12.51 -8.98
N THR A 453 31.46 -12.81 -8.05
CA THR A 453 30.28 -13.63 -8.34
C THR A 453 29.13 -12.84 -8.97
N ARG A 454 29.23 -11.50 -8.95
CA ARG A 454 28.18 -10.56 -9.40
C ARG A 454 26.85 -10.77 -8.69
N SER A 455 26.92 -11.08 -7.40
CA SER A 455 25.74 -11.39 -6.60
C SER A 455 25.62 -10.52 -5.37
N ILE A 456 24.38 -10.24 -4.97
CA ILE A 456 24.03 -9.68 -3.67
C ILE A 456 24.27 -10.75 -2.60
N GLU A 457 24.98 -10.37 -1.55
CA GLU A 457 25.23 -11.23 -0.38
C GLU A 457 24.61 -10.61 0.86
N THR A 458 24.05 -11.45 1.72
CA THR A 458 23.44 -11.03 2.99
C THR A 458 24.18 -11.65 4.16
N HIS A 459 24.39 -10.86 5.22
CA HIS A 459 25.18 -11.21 6.38
C HIS A 459 24.34 -11.12 7.65
N ARG A 460 23.72 -12.23 8.05
CA ARG A 460 22.90 -12.27 9.26
C ARG A 460 23.68 -11.98 10.54
N GLU A 461 24.99 -12.21 10.54
CA GLU A 461 25.92 -11.90 11.62
C GLU A 461 26.15 -10.40 11.80
N ALA A 462 25.90 -9.58 10.76
CA ALA A 462 25.95 -8.12 10.81
C ALA A 462 24.65 -7.49 11.39
N ILE A 463 23.62 -8.30 11.59
CA ILE A 463 22.43 -7.85 12.34
C ILE A 463 22.84 -7.56 13.78
N SER A 464 22.38 -6.45 14.34
CA SER A 464 22.69 -5.98 15.69
C SER A 464 22.48 -7.07 16.75
N ASN A 465 23.38 -7.12 17.73
CA ASN A 465 23.22 -7.97 18.91
C ASN A 465 22.04 -7.52 19.80
N ASP A 466 21.63 -6.27 19.70
CA ASP A 466 20.51 -5.70 20.44
C ASP A 466 19.16 -6.03 19.78
N ASP A 467 19.16 -6.61 18.58
CA ASP A 467 17.93 -7.04 17.91
C ASP A 467 17.43 -8.38 18.46
N ASN A 468 16.59 -8.28 19.46
CA ASN A 468 15.87 -9.42 20.04
C ASN A 468 14.50 -9.67 19.38
N SER A 469 14.12 -8.85 18.39
CA SER A 469 12.77 -8.82 17.83
C SER A 469 12.64 -9.52 16.48
N SER A 470 13.59 -9.36 15.56
CA SER A 470 13.50 -9.91 14.22
C SER A 470 13.77 -11.41 14.15
N GLY A 471 14.68 -11.91 14.98
CA GLY A 471 15.14 -13.29 14.94
C GLY A 471 16.00 -13.64 13.72
N ILE A 472 16.39 -12.65 12.89
CA ILE A 472 17.15 -12.87 11.65
C ILE A 472 18.52 -13.49 11.94
N ARG A 473 19.22 -13.01 12.99
CA ARG A 473 20.55 -13.46 13.36
C ARG A 473 20.62 -14.97 13.62
N SER A 474 19.56 -15.55 14.20
CA SER A 474 19.45 -16.98 14.53
C SER A 474 18.72 -17.80 13.45
N ALA A 475 18.20 -17.18 12.42
CA ALA A 475 17.45 -17.85 11.37
C ALA A 475 18.35 -18.75 10.47
N ALA A 476 17.76 -19.73 9.81
CA ALA A 476 18.45 -20.46 8.75
C ALA A 476 18.93 -19.50 7.65
N PRO A 477 20.08 -19.76 7.00
CA PRO A 477 20.68 -18.82 6.05
C PRO A 477 19.74 -18.33 4.94
N ALA A 478 19.01 -19.25 4.30
CA ALA A 478 18.04 -18.89 3.25
C ALA A 478 16.91 -18.01 3.77
N LYS A 479 16.41 -18.27 4.99
CA LYS A 479 15.35 -17.44 5.60
C LYS A 479 15.89 -16.06 6.01
N ALA A 480 17.10 -16.00 6.56
CA ALA A 480 17.76 -14.74 6.89
C ALA A 480 17.97 -13.89 5.62
N HIS A 481 18.47 -14.50 4.53
CA HIS A 481 18.62 -13.85 3.23
C HIS A 481 17.31 -13.22 2.76
N GLN A 482 16.22 -13.99 2.73
CA GLN A 482 14.90 -13.50 2.34
C GLN A 482 14.45 -12.31 3.20
N LEU A 483 14.60 -12.39 4.53
CA LEU A 483 14.15 -11.35 5.46
C LEU A 483 14.97 -10.05 5.32
N ILE A 484 16.27 -10.14 5.07
CA ILE A 484 17.13 -8.98 4.82
C ILE A 484 16.72 -8.31 3.50
N LEU A 485 16.55 -9.08 2.41
CA LEU A 485 16.08 -8.53 1.14
C LEU A 485 14.70 -7.89 1.26
N ASN A 486 13.75 -8.53 1.96
CA ASN A 486 12.44 -7.96 2.24
C ASN A 486 12.52 -6.65 3.04
N THR A 487 13.45 -6.57 4.00
CA THR A 487 13.68 -5.35 4.77
C THR A 487 14.08 -4.20 3.86
N TYR A 488 15.08 -4.39 3.02
CA TYR A 488 15.54 -3.33 2.11
C TYR A 488 14.53 -3.01 1.01
N LYS A 489 13.85 -4.01 0.41
CA LYS A 489 12.74 -3.75 -0.51
C LYS A 489 11.68 -2.86 0.15
N THR A 490 11.30 -3.21 1.37
CA THR A 490 10.31 -2.43 2.12
C THR A 490 10.77 -1.00 2.37
N LEU A 491 12.03 -0.78 2.78
CA LEU A 491 12.58 0.56 3.05
C LEU A 491 12.71 1.40 1.78
N LEU A 492 13.27 0.84 0.71
CA LEU A 492 13.46 1.50 -0.58
C LEU A 492 12.13 1.96 -1.21
N THR A 493 11.03 1.27 -0.92
CA THR A 493 9.69 1.58 -1.46
C THR A 493 8.83 2.44 -0.54
N ARG A 494 9.39 3.13 0.49
CA ARG A 494 8.63 4.02 1.39
C ARG A 494 8.46 5.44 0.88
N GLY A 495 9.31 5.89 -0.04
CA GLY A 495 9.20 7.21 -0.65
C GLY A 495 8.08 7.27 -1.68
N GLN A 496 7.33 8.37 -1.68
CA GLN A 496 6.33 8.65 -2.72
C GLN A 496 6.96 9.37 -3.92
N LYS A 497 7.88 10.33 -3.66
CA LYS A 497 8.52 11.17 -4.67
C LYS A 497 9.97 10.81 -4.93
N GLY A 498 10.66 10.25 -3.92
CA GLY A 498 12.07 9.90 -4.08
C GLY A 498 12.63 9.04 -2.96
N CYS A 499 13.74 8.39 -3.31
CA CYS A 499 14.53 7.56 -2.42
C CYS A 499 16.01 7.85 -2.60
N TYR A 500 16.70 8.25 -1.55
CA TYR A 500 18.13 8.49 -1.51
C TYR A 500 18.81 7.35 -0.77
N VAL A 501 19.91 6.85 -1.30
CA VAL A 501 20.57 5.64 -0.79
C VAL A 501 22.02 5.93 -0.45
N TYR A 502 22.45 5.46 0.70
CA TYR A 502 23.83 5.33 1.08
C TYR A 502 24.11 3.88 1.50
N CYS A 503 25.18 3.28 0.98
CA CYS A 503 25.60 1.93 1.35
C CYS A 503 26.96 1.98 2.05
N GLU A 504 27.12 1.29 3.18
CA GLU A 504 28.44 1.13 3.80
C GLU A 504 29.40 0.33 2.91
N ASP A 505 28.89 -0.67 2.18
CA ASP A 505 29.68 -1.43 1.22
C ASP A 505 29.89 -0.65 -0.08
N HIS A 506 31.14 -0.33 -0.40
CA HIS A 506 31.51 0.43 -1.60
C HIS A 506 31.19 -0.31 -2.90
N ALA A 507 31.29 -1.65 -2.91
CA ALA A 507 30.98 -2.45 -4.09
C ALA A 507 29.47 -2.42 -4.40
N LEU A 508 28.64 -2.52 -3.38
CA LEU A 508 27.20 -2.38 -3.51
C LEU A 508 26.79 -0.97 -3.97
N ARG A 509 27.39 0.08 -3.38
CA ARG A 509 27.17 1.48 -3.76
C ARG A 509 27.46 1.69 -5.25
N ARG A 510 28.62 1.18 -5.70
CA ARG A 510 29.02 1.26 -7.11
C ARG A 510 28.10 0.44 -8.02
N TYR A 511 27.71 -0.76 -7.60
CA TYR A 511 26.79 -1.63 -8.35
C TYR A 511 25.45 -0.93 -8.58
N ILE A 512 24.80 -0.38 -7.54
CA ILE A 512 23.52 0.32 -7.67
C ILE A 512 23.68 1.57 -8.58
N SER A 513 24.76 2.36 -8.41
CA SER A 513 25.01 3.54 -9.23
C SER A 513 25.21 3.21 -10.71
N LEU A 514 25.85 2.07 -11.01
CA LEU A 514 26.04 1.61 -12.39
C LEU A 514 24.74 1.06 -12.99
N SER A 515 23.93 0.37 -12.21
CA SER A 515 22.61 -0.15 -12.64
C SER A 515 21.70 0.97 -13.15
N ILE A 516 21.67 2.11 -12.46
CA ILE A 516 20.95 3.31 -12.93
C ILE A 516 21.45 3.77 -14.29
N LYS A 517 22.78 3.85 -14.47
CA LYS A 517 23.41 4.36 -15.72
C LYS A 517 23.23 3.40 -16.91
N VAL A 518 23.25 2.10 -16.68
CA VAL A 518 23.08 1.08 -17.73
C VAL A 518 21.64 1.09 -18.24
N LEU A 519 20.68 1.12 -17.31
CA LEU A 519 19.27 1.15 -17.67
C LEU A 519 18.86 2.46 -18.36
N SER A 520 19.51 3.58 -18.05
CA SER A 520 19.28 4.86 -18.74
C SER A 520 20.03 5.02 -20.08
N ARG A 521 20.95 4.10 -20.45
CA ARG A 521 21.72 4.16 -21.71
C ARG A 521 21.24 3.19 -22.79
N ASN A 522 20.43 2.22 -22.45
CA ASN A 522 19.84 1.28 -23.41
C ASN A 522 18.62 1.83 -24.16
N LEU A 523 18.47 3.13 -24.11
CA LEU A 523 17.53 3.98 -24.85
C LEU A 523 18.31 4.93 -25.75
#